data_63c3cd69b5d0d4e5e5c9b7f1e6ee3058
#
_entry.id   63c3cd69b5d0d4e5e5c9b7f1e6ee3058
#
_cell.length_a   1.000
_cell.length_b   1.000
_cell.length_c   1.000
_cell.angle_alpha   90.00
_cell.angle_beta   90.00
_cell.angle_gamma   90.00
#
_symmetry.space_group_name_H-M   'P 1'
#
loop_
_entity.id
_entity.type
_entity.pdbx_description
1 polymer ?
#
loop_
_entity_poly.entity_id
_entity_poly.type
_entity_poly.pdbx_seq_one_letter_code
_entity_poly.pdbx_strand_id
1 'polypeptide(L)'
;MKRKACLALALSAALALSACAKAPAAAVESPSPGADMERRMAELAQWMAQMSGQTADYAMEGPHPAPLGENVQLPEEGVPLRALWWGGNGTLADAAAAYGLTPEELQKLNPGVTDEDLQREDGLFAYQELTLGESLRQFSDTQTVTIQTPWVQNEVQQSQTYEVPAALDEQAAAVMAEAYDFLWHLEVSTGYSPAEPVEGKVNLFRTVEGARFTRYSDFVSYLNAVFTPELAQTYASGAYFNEEWDFYLGGYMEGDNDALWQTAGDRGTNIYYAGTLFTEPETQPDGSVTFRQLSLQLDEETFAGWGGEDPLVPAFAEPSLVRLVPTENGWRVAQLSLPY
;
A
#
# COMPACT_ATOMS: atom_id res chain seq x y z
N MET A 1 -15.45 -1.99 14.95
CA MET A 1 -16.09 -0.73 14.54
C MET A 1 -15.15 0.24 13.80
N LYS A 2 -13.86 -0.10 13.54
CA LYS A 2 -12.84 0.83 13.01
C LYS A 2 -12.56 0.75 11.49
N ARG A 3 -13.39 0.05 10.70
CA ARG A 3 -13.12 -0.20 9.27
C ARG A 3 -14.16 0.38 8.30
N LYS A 4 -15.00 1.33 8.73
CA LYS A 4 -16.08 1.91 7.90
C LYS A 4 -15.63 2.99 6.90
N ALA A 5 -14.41 3.49 7.01
CA ALA A 5 -13.98 4.67 6.25
C ALA A 5 -13.63 4.40 4.77
N CYS A 6 -12.94 3.31 4.47
CA CYS A 6 -12.43 3.06 3.12
C CYS A 6 -13.51 2.72 2.07
N LEU A 7 -14.62 2.10 2.49
CA LEU A 7 -15.69 1.70 1.54
C LEU A 7 -16.57 2.86 1.06
N ALA A 8 -16.67 3.94 1.84
CA ALA A 8 -17.48 5.10 1.45
C ALA A 8 -16.96 5.81 0.19
N LEU A 9 -15.64 5.72 -0.10
CA LEU A 9 -15.08 6.32 -1.32
C LEU A 9 -15.47 5.55 -2.58
N ALA A 10 -15.44 4.22 -2.53
CA ALA A 10 -15.85 3.39 -3.68
C ALA A 10 -17.36 3.51 -3.96
N LEU A 11 -18.19 3.61 -2.91
CA LEU A 11 -19.64 3.80 -3.06
C LEU A 11 -20.00 5.22 -3.55
N SER A 12 -19.24 6.24 -3.17
CA SER A 12 -19.53 7.64 -3.58
C SER A 12 -19.28 7.86 -5.07
N ALA A 13 -18.29 7.21 -5.66
CA ALA A 13 -18.05 7.26 -7.11
C ALA A 13 -19.16 6.56 -7.93
N ALA A 14 -19.71 5.46 -7.41
CA ALA A 14 -20.81 4.74 -8.06
C ALA A 14 -22.14 5.52 -8.03
N LEU A 15 -22.37 6.35 -7.00
CA LEU A 15 -23.60 7.14 -6.87
C LEU A 15 -23.61 8.44 -7.71
N ALA A 16 -22.43 8.98 -8.05
CA ALA A 16 -22.33 10.21 -8.87
C ALA A 16 -22.64 9.96 -10.37
N LEU A 17 -22.53 8.72 -10.84
CA LEU A 17 -22.79 8.36 -12.25
C LEU A 17 -24.27 8.05 -12.54
N SER A 18 -25.14 7.97 -11.54
CA SER A 18 -26.57 7.64 -11.71
C SER A 18 -27.48 8.86 -11.99
N ALA A 19 -26.94 10.07 -12.05
CA ALA A 19 -27.77 11.30 -12.07
C ALA A 19 -28.18 11.81 -13.45
N CYS A 20 -27.81 11.18 -14.56
CA CYS A 20 -28.11 11.65 -15.92
C CYS A 20 -28.76 10.61 -16.81
N ALA A 21 -29.96 10.13 -16.47
CA ALA A 21 -30.88 9.60 -17.48
C ALA A 21 -32.33 9.59 -16.97
N LYS A 22 -33.12 10.54 -17.42
CA LYS A 22 -34.58 10.51 -17.29
C LYS A 22 -35.19 9.84 -18.50
N ALA A 23 -35.79 8.67 -18.32
CA ALA A 23 -36.78 8.11 -19.24
C ALA A 23 -37.90 7.43 -18.42
N PRO A 24 -39.14 7.35 -18.94
CA PRO A 24 -40.37 7.12 -18.16
C PRO A 24 -40.54 5.69 -17.71
N ALA A 25 -41.11 5.52 -16.51
CA ALA A 25 -41.26 4.30 -15.77
C ALA A 25 -42.22 3.30 -16.44
N ALA A 26 -41.71 2.11 -16.73
CA ALA A 26 -42.46 0.85 -16.66
C ALA A 26 -42.17 0.24 -15.28
N ALA A 27 -43.22 -0.25 -14.59
CA ALA A 27 -43.07 -0.89 -13.31
C ALA A 27 -42.21 -2.16 -13.47
N VAL A 28 -40.94 -2.06 -13.10
CA VAL A 28 -40.02 -3.19 -13.01
C VAL A 28 -40.06 -3.66 -11.55
N GLU A 29 -40.40 -4.94 -11.35
CA GLU A 29 -40.24 -5.58 -10.06
C GLU A 29 -38.80 -5.36 -9.58
N SER A 30 -38.64 -4.78 -8.40
CA SER A 30 -37.33 -4.52 -7.83
C SER A 30 -36.61 -5.88 -7.63
N PRO A 31 -35.44 -6.08 -8.24
CA PRO A 31 -34.66 -7.29 -8.00
C PRO A 31 -34.34 -7.43 -6.53
N SER A 32 -34.21 -8.68 -6.06
CA SER A 32 -33.78 -8.93 -4.68
C SER A 32 -32.44 -8.24 -4.42
N PRO A 33 -32.16 -7.76 -3.20
CA PRO A 33 -30.91 -7.06 -2.89
C PRO A 33 -29.63 -7.81 -3.31
N GLY A 34 -29.66 -9.15 -3.26
CA GLY A 34 -28.54 -10.00 -3.72
C GLY A 34 -28.33 -9.93 -5.23
N ALA A 35 -29.39 -10.04 -6.04
CA ALA A 35 -29.26 -10.00 -7.50
C ALA A 35 -28.80 -8.62 -8.02
N ASP A 36 -29.14 -7.54 -7.33
CA ASP A 36 -28.66 -6.21 -7.68
C ASP A 36 -27.17 -6.04 -7.31
N MET A 37 -26.73 -6.63 -6.20
CA MET A 37 -25.31 -6.65 -5.79
C MET A 37 -24.47 -7.46 -6.76
N GLU A 38 -24.89 -8.68 -7.15
CA GLU A 38 -24.20 -9.50 -8.15
C GLU A 38 -24.03 -8.77 -9.49
N ARG A 39 -25.08 -8.12 -9.96
CA ARG A 39 -25.01 -7.32 -11.18
C ARG A 39 -23.99 -6.18 -11.06
N ARG A 40 -24.02 -5.42 -9.97
CA ARG A 40 -23.08 -4.31 -9.73
C ARG A 40 -21.64 -4.77 -9.60
N MET A 41 -21.42 -5.92 -8.97
CA MET A 41 -20.09 -6.51 -8.86
C MET A 41 -19.59 -7.03 -10.21
N ALA A 42 -20.46 -7.60 -11.04
CA ALA A 42 -20.12 -8.01 -12.41
C ALA A 42 -19.81 -6.78 -13.29
N GLU A 43 -20.57 -5.70 -13.17
CA GLU A 43 -20.32 -4.44 -13.87
C GLU A 43 -19.00 -3.81 -13.41
N LEU A 44 -18.70 -3.83 -12.10
CA LEU A 44 -17.43 -3.37 -11.53
C LEU A 44 -16.26 -4.24 -12.01
N ALA A 45 -16.40 -5.56 -12.00
CA ALA A 45 -15.38 -6.47 -12.50
C ALA A 45 -15.11 -6.26 -14.01
N GLN A 46 -16.16 -6.04 -14.79
CA GLN A 46 -16.05 -5.74 -16.21
C GLN A 46 -15.39 -4.37 -16.44
N TRP A 47 -15.73 -3.36 -15.64
CA TRP A 47 -15.08 -2.05 -15.68
C TRP A 47 -13.60 -2.14 -15.28
N MET A 48 -13.27 -2.86 -14.20
CA MET A 48 -11.89 -3.11 -13.79
C MET A 48 -11.10 -3.87 -14.87
N ALA A 49 -11.69 -4.86 -15.53
CA ALA A 49 -11.07 -5.57 -16.64
C ALA A 49 -10.83 -4.66 -17.86
N GLN A 50 -11.78 -3.75 -18.16
CA GLN A 50 -11.60 -2.73 -19.20
C GLN A 50 -10.55 -1.70 -18.84
N MET A 51 -10.47 -1.29 -17.56
CA MET A 51 -9.44 -0.38 -17.06
C MET A 51 -8.07 -1.04 -17.04
N SER A 52 -7.95 -2.32 -16.64
CA SER A 52 -6.69 -3.06 -16.72
C SER A 52 -6.18 -3.22 -18.14
N GLY A 53 -7.09 -3.31 -19.13
CA GLY A 53 -6.73 -3.29 -20.55
C GLY A 53 -6.31 -1.89 -21.08
N GLN A 54 -6.76 -0.81 -20.43
CA GLN A 54 -6.41 0.57 -20.78
C GLN A 54 -5.22 1.09 -19.97
N THR A 55 -4.97 0.58 -18.77
CA THR A 55 -3.82 0.93 -17.95
C THR A 55 -2.50 0.37 -18.48
N ALA A 56 -2.52 -0.46 -19.52
CA ALA A 56 -1.31 -0.76 -20.28
C ALA A 56 -0.70 0.47 -20.97
N ASP A 57 -1.50 1.54 -21.19
CA ASP A 57 -1.04 2.83 -21.74
C ASP A 57 -0.86 3.92 -20.66
N TYR A 58 -1.47 3.75 -19.48
CA TYR A 58 -1.06 4.47 -18.28
C TYR A 58 0.01 3.59 -17.64
N ALA A 59 1.24 3.77 -18.05
CA ALA A 59 2.37 3.42 -17.21
C ALA A 59 2.15 4.15 -15.88
N MET A 60 1.44 3.52 -14.96
CA MET A 60 1.65 3.78 -13.55
C MET A 60 3.12 3.48 -13.39
N GLU A 61 3.89 4.55 -13.38
CA GLU A 61 5.33 4.50 -13.19
C GLU A 61 5.56 3.56 -12.02
N GLY A 62 6.26 2.54 -12.25
CA GLY A 62 6.56 1.34 -11.56
C GLY A 62 6.29 1.24 -10.07
N PRO A 63 6.53 0.06 -9.52
CA PRO A 63 6.30 -0.20 -8.11
C PRO A 63 7.16 0.73 -7.25
N HIS A 64 6.56 1.20 -6.17
CA HIS A 64 7.23 2.03 -5.19
C HIS A 64 8.00 1.17 -4.16
N PRO A 65 9.15 1.64 -3.64
CA PRO A 65 9.66 3.01 -3.71
C PRO A 65 10.22 3.36 -5.09
N ALA A 66 9.71 4.46 -5.63
CA ALA A 66 10.24 5.05 -6.83
C ALA A 66 11.43 5.98 -6.47
N PRO A 67 12.44 6.12 -7.35
CA PRO A 67 13.43 7.17 -7.20
C PRO A 67 12.75 8.54 -7.20
N LEU A 68 13.48 9.55 -6.71
CA LEU A 68 13.02 10.93 -6.87
C LEU A 68 12.77 11.21 -8.34
N GLY A 69 11.59 11.75 -8.66
CA GLY A 69 11.30 12.24 -10.00
C GLY A 69 12.32 13.29 -10.43
N GLU A 70 12.68 13.32 -11.71
CA GLU A 70 13.65 14.28 -12.26
C GLU A 70 13.27 15.75 -11.98
N ASN A 71 11.99 16.01 -11.74
CA ASN A 71 11.44 17.32 -11.44
C ASN A 71 11.30 17.61 -9.94
N VAL A 72 11.67 16.68 -9.05
CA VAL A 72 11.56 16.89 -7.60
C VAL A 72 12.81 17.55 -7.07
N GLN A 73 12.65 18.68 -6.40
CA GLN A 73 13.72 19.43 -5.74
C GLN A 73 13.50 19.46 -4.23
N LEU A 74 14.48 19.00 -3.47
CA LEU A 74 14.40 19.06 -2.01
C LEU A 74 14.62 20.50 -1.50
N PRO A 75 13.89 20.94 -0.44
CA PRO A 75 14.09 22.25 0.16
C PRO A 75 15.49 22.41 0.76
N GLU A 76 16.12 23.57 0.60
CA GLU A 76 17.46 23.87 1.15
C GLU A 76 17.51 23.77 2.69
N GLU A 77 16.42 24.12 3.37
CA GLU A 77 16.25 24.02 4.82
C GLU A 77 16.07 22.57 5.31
N GLY A 78 15.89 21.64 4.39
CA GLY A 78 15.59 20.24 4.67
C GLY A 78 14.09 19.94 4.59
N VAL A 79 13.75 18.66 4.52
CA VAL A 79 12.38 18.17 4.42
C VAL A 79 11.81 17.98 5.83
N PRO A 80 10.69 18.66 6.20
CA PRO A 80 10.03 18.48 7.48
C PRO A 80 9.53 17.04 7.66
N LEU A 81 9.69 16.46 8.85
CA LEU A 81 9.10 15.17 9.17
C LEU A 81 7.70 15.35 9.76
N ARG A 82 6.70 14.88 9.04
CA ARG A 82 5.29 14.98 9.44
C ARG A 82 4.53 13.71 9.08
N ALA A 83 3.37 13.54 9.69
CA ALA A 83 2.40 12.54 9.29
C ALA A 83 0.99 13.11 9.32
N LEU A 84 0.12 12.53 8.54
CA LEU A 84 -1.31 12.77 8.56
C LEU A 84 -1.98 11.61 9.31
N TRP A 85 -2.21 11.78 10.61
CA TRP A 85 -2.86 10.78 11.44
C TRP A 85 -4.37 10.83 11.25
N TRP A 86 -4.93 9.78 10.68
CA TRP A 86 -6.36 9.71 10.41
C TRP A 86 -7.14 9.43 11.69
N GLY A 87 -8.24 10.15 11.88
CA GLY A 87 -9.10 10.05 13.05
C GLY A 87 -9.60 8.63 13.32
N GLY A 88 -9.78 8.29 14.59
CA GLY A 88 -10.20 6.98 15.04
C GLY A 88 -9.11 5.91 15.10
N ASN A 89 -7.86 6.22 14.71
CA ASN A 89 -6.78 5.22 14.60
C ASN A 89 -6.01 4.95 15.89
N GLY A 90 -6.37 5.56 17.01
CA GLY A 90 -5.79 5.22 18.31
C GLY A 90 -5.41 6.43 19.16
N THR A 91 -4.51 6.21 20.10
CA THR A 91 -4.02 7.17 21.09
C THR A 91 -2.69 7.78 20.66
N LEU A 92 -2.20 8.75 21.46
CA LEU A 92 -0.86 9.29 21.32
C LEU A 92 0.23 8.20 21.41
N ALA A 93 0.01 7.18 22.26
CA ALA A 93 0.92 6.04 22.38
C ALA A 93 0.91 5.17 21.12
N ASP A 94 -0.25 4.97 20.50
CA ASP A 94 -0.36 4.22 19.24
C ASP A 94 0.34 4.99 18.09
N ALA A 95 0.12 6.30 18.02
CA ALA A 95 0.78 7.15 17.03
C ALA A 95 2.31 7.18 17.23
N ALA A 96 2.78 7.35 18.46
CA ALA A 96 4.22 7.32 18.76
C ALA A 96 4.86 5.99 18.36
N ALA A 97 4.23 4.87 18.69
CA ALA A 97 4.72 3.54 18.33
C ALA A 97 4.77 3.32 16.81
N ALA A 98 3.79 3.85 16.06
CA ALA A 98 3.75 3.74 14.59
C ALA A 98 4.97 4.41 13.92
N TYR A 99 5.49 5.49 14.52
CA TYR A 99 6.62 6.26 13.97
C TYR A 99 7.95 6.01 14.70
N GLY A 100 8.02 5.04 15.60
CA GLY A 100 9.24 4.69 16.35
C GLY A 100 9.67 5.78 17.34
N LEU A 101 8.70 6.51 17.91
CA LEU A 101 8.88 7.51 18.95
C LEU A 101 8.33 7.00 20.29
N THR A 102 8.76 7.61 21.40
CA THR A 102 8.06 7.49 22.66
C THR A 102 6.87 8.44 22.72
N PRO A 103 5.82 8.18 23.53
CA PRO A 103 4.71 9.11 23.72
C PRO A 103 5.16 10.49 24.19
N GLU A 104 6.20 10.55 25.05
CA GLU A 104 6.78 11.80 25.57
C GLU A 104 7.49 12.61 24.47
N GLU A 105 8.20 11.94 23.55
CA GLU A 105 8.84 12.59 22.40
C GLU A 105 7.78 13.15 21.45
N LEU A 106 6.77 12.34 21.09
CA LEU A 106 5.70 12.80 20.23
C LEU A 106 4.92 13.96 20.84
N GLN A 107 4.60 13.88 22.14
CA GLN A 107 3.92 14.96 22.86
C GLN A 107 4.74 16.25 22.92
N LYS A 108 6.07 16.14 23.07
CA LYS A 108 6.97 17.30 23.06
C LYS A 108 7.00 17.99 21.70
N LEU A 109 6.93 17.23 20.62
CA LEU A 109 6.87 17.74 19.24
C LEU A 109 5.48 18.34 18.92
N ASN A 110 4.43 17.86 19.59
CA ASN A 110 3.03 18.22 19.36
C ASN A 110 2.33 18.62 20.69
N PRO A 111 2.71 19.73 21.33
CA PRO A 111 2.27 20.04 22.71
C PRO A 111 0.76 20.31 22.85
N GLY A 112 0.05 20.54 21.74
CA GLY A 112 -1.39 20.78 21.72
C GLY A 112 -2.24 19.55 21.35
N VAL A 113 -1.61 18.45 20.95
CA VAL A 113 -2.34 17.25 20.50
C VAL A 113 -2.67 16.36 21.68
N THR A 114 -3.91 15.88 21.74
CA THR A 114 -4.45 14.99 22.77
C THR A 114 -4.94 13.69 22.17
N ASP A 115 -5.19 12.67 22.99
CA ASP A 115 -5.83 11.41 22.55
C ASP A 115 -7.19 11.67 21.92
N GLU A 116 -7.94 12.68 22.40
CA GLU A 116 -9.24 13.04 21.82
C GLU A 116 -9.11 13.53 20.38
N ASP A 117 -8.07 14.32 20.07
CA ASP A 117 -7.80 14.79 18.72
C ASP A 117 -7.46 13.64 17.76
N LEU A 118 -6.71 12.62 18.26
CA LEU A 118 -6.31 11.46 17.48
C LEU A 118 -7.44 10.43 17.28
N GLN A 119 -8.46 10.47 18.13
CA GLN A 119 -9.62 9.58 18.07
C GLN A 119 -10.84 10.22 17.37
N ARG A 120 -10.76 11.48 16.97
CA ARG A 120 -11.87 12.17 16.31
C ARG A 120 -12.23 11.51 15.01
N GLU A 121 -13.54 11.32 14.80
CA GLU A 121 -14.11 10.79 13.57
C GLU A 121 -15.03 11.87 12.94
N ASP A 122 -14.48 13.03 12.60
CA ASP A 122 -15.26 14.17 12.08
C ASP A 122 -15.67 14.01 10.60
N GLY A 123 -15.39 12.83 10.02
CA GLY A 123 -15.74 12.50 8.63
C GLY A 123 -14.64 11.74 7.90
N LEU A 124 -14.87 11.45 6.63
CA LEU A 124 -14.00 10.59 5.80
C LEU A 124 -12.57 11.13 5.58
N PHE A 125 -12.35 12.41 5.81
CA PHE A 125 -11.07 13.08 5.57
C PHE A 125 -10.53 13.81 6.80
N ALA A 126 -11.07 13.51 7.99
CA ALA A 126 -10.54 14.10 9.21
C ALA A 126 -9.18 13.48 9.54
N TYR A 127 -8.17 14.29 9.63
CA TYR A 127 -6.84 13.88 10.07
C TYR A 127 -6.25 14.90 11.03
N GLN A 128 -5.30 14.45 11.86
CA GLN A 128 -4.46 15.28 12.69
C GLN A 128 -3.05 15.31 12.09
N GLU A 129 -2.57 16.49 11.74
CA GLU A 129 -1.16 16.65 11.35
C GLU A 129 -0.27 16.50 12.57
N LEU A 130 0.73 15.65 12.49
CA LEU A 130 1.72 15.40 13.52
C LEU A 130 3.11 15.78 13.03
N THR A 131 3.84 16.56 13.84
CA THR A 131 5.28 16.78 13.66
C THR A 131 6.01 15.58 14.28
N LEU A 132 6.91 14.96 13.51
CA LEU A 132 7.62 13.73 13.91
C LEU A 132 9.11 13.92 14.17
N GLY A 133 9.63 15.13 13.95
CA GLY A 133 11.03 15.46 14.20
C GLY A 133 11.47 16.76 13.53
N GLU A 134 12.76 17.01 13.59
CA GLU A 134 13.39 18.11 12.86
C GLU A 134 13.47 17.80 11.36
N SER A 135 13.56 18.84 10.54
CA SER A 135 13.76 18.68 9.09
C SER A 135 15.07 17.96 8.79
N LEU A 136 15.01 16.98 7.88
CA LEU A 136 16.18 16.22 7.45
C LEU A 136 16.82 16.84 6.22
N ARG A 137 18.15 16.84 6.17
CA ARG A 137 18.96 17.36 5.05
C ARG A 137 19.90 16.32 4.47
N GLN A 138 20.06 15.19 5.16
CA GLN A 138 20.97 14.12 4.76
C GLN A 138 20.21 12.82 4.64
N PHE A 139 20.44 12.13 3.56
CA PHE A 139 19.76 10.90 3.21
C PHE A 139 20.80 9.88 2.78
N SER A 140 20.46 8.62 2.93
CA SER A 140 21.28 7.52 2.40
C SER A 140 21.32 7.57 0.88
N ASP A 141 22.47 7.26 0.31
CA ASP A 141 22.54 6.91 -1.09
C ASP A 141 21.67 5.67 -1.36
N THR A 142 21.16 5.53 -2.58
CA THR A 142 20.33 4.39 -2.99
C THR A 142 21.04 3.51 -4.01
N GLN A 143 20.59 2.26 -4.06
CA GLN A 143 20.89 1.31 -5.12
C GLN A 143 19.59 0.74 -5.67
N THR A 144 19.61 0.39 -6.96
CA THR A 144 18.46 -0.20 -7.65
C THR A 144 18.51 -1.72 -7.59
N VAL A 145 17.42 -2.36 -7.15
CA VAL A 145 17.25 -3.82 -7.21
C VAL A 145 16.15 -4.14 -8.22
N THR A 146 16.43 -5.06 -9.12
CA THR A 146 15.47 -5.50 -10.14
C THR A 146 14.90 -6.86 -9.79
N ILE A 147 13.58 -6.95 -9.67
CA ILE A 147 12.83 -8.19 -9.50
C ILE A 147 12.29 -8.63 -10.87
N GLN A 148 12.60 -9.87 -11.26
CA GLN A 148 12.04 -10.47 -12.46
C GLN A 148 10.63 -10.98 -12.15
N THR A 149 9.64 -10.46 -12.83
CA THR A 149 8.28 -10.98 -12.71
C THR A 149 8.11 -12.25 -13.57
N PRO A 150 7.22 -13.17 -13.24
CA PRO A 150 6.95 -14.33 -14.09
C PRO A 150 6.24 -13.96 -15.41
N TRP A 151 5.87 -12.71 -15.60
CA TRP A 151 5.06 -12.27 -16.71
C TRP A 151 5.88 -11.99 -17.94
N VAL A 152 5.35 -12.44 -19.08
CA VAL A 152 5.87 -12.10 -20.41
C VAL A 152 4.77 -11.32 -21.12
N GLN A 153 5.06 -10.04 -21.41
CA GLN A 153 4.19 -9.21 -22.23
C GLN A 153 4.88 -8.91 -23.55
N ASN A 154 4.21 -9.20 -24.66
CA ASN A 154 4.77 -9.02 -26.01
C ASN A 154 6.14 -9.71 -26.20
N GLU A 155 6.28 -10.94 -25.69
CA GLU A 155 7.53 -11.73 -25.73
C GLU A 155 8.69 -11.15 -24.91
N VAL A 156 8.46 -10.12 -24.10
CA VAL A 156 9.46 -9.51 -23.22
C VAL A 156 9.17 -9.88 -21.76
N GLN A 157 10.18 -10.44 -21.09
CA GLN A 157 10.13 -10.67 -19.65
C GLN A 157 9.98 -9.33 -18.94
N GLN A 158 8.95 -9.22 -18.11
CA GLN A 158 8.74 -8.03 -17.32
C GLN A 158 9.66 -8.03 -16.10
N SER A 159 10.08 -6.86 -15.69
CA SER A 159 10.87 -6.66 -14.47
C SER A 159 10.40 -5.41 -13.78
N GLN A 160 10.55 -5.38 -12.47
CA GLN A 160 10.26 -4.23 -11.65
C GLN A 160 11.51 -3.82 -10.89
N THR A 161 11.71 -2.53 -10.72
CA THR A 161 12.88 -1.98 -10.05
C THR A 161 12.47 -1.25 -8.78
N TYR A 162 13.27 -1.43 -7.73
CA TYR A 162 13.05 -0.83 -6.42
C TYR A 162 14.30 -0.10 -5.97
N GLU A 163 14.13 1.09 -5.42
CA GLU A 163 15.21 1.80 -4.74
C GLU A 163 15.29 1.35 -3.29
N VAL A 164 16.51 1.03 -2.85
CA VAL A 164 16.82 0.65 -1.46
C VAL A 164 18.11 1.33 -1.01
N PRO A 165 18.39 1.49 0.30
CA PRO A 165 19.65 2.09 0.74
C PRO A 165 20.88 1.37 0.18
N ALA A 166 21.84 2.11 -0.36
CA ALA A 166 23.06 1.56 -0.94
C ALA A 166 23.97 0.88 0.09
N ALA A 167 23.81 1.22 1.38
CA ALA A 167 24.56 0.60 2.48
C ALA A 167 24.10 -0.82 2.83
N LEU A 168 22.95 -1.29 2.31
CA LEU A 168 22.51 -2.67 2.48
C LEU A 168 23.36 -3.61 1.60
N ASP A 169 23.72 -4.77 2.16
CA ASP A 169 24.33 -5.81 1.35
C ASP A 169 23.34 -6.38 0.31
N GLU A 170 23.87 -7.09 -0.68
CA GLU A 170 23.07 -7.61 -1.81
C GLU A 170 21.87 -8.45 -1.35
N GLN A 171 22.01 -9.25 -0.29
CA GLN A 171 20.94 -10.11 0.19
C GLN A 171 19.87 -9.32 0.94
N ALA A 172 20.26 -8.36 1.79
CA ALA A 172 19.34 -7.48 2.50
C ALA A 172 18.56 -6.60 1.51
N ALA A 173 19.25 -6.06 0.51
CA ALA A 173 18.65 -5.28 -0.57
C ALA A 173 17.63 -6.09 -1.37
N ALA A 174 17.97 -7.33 -1.75
CA ALA A 174 17.07 -8.22 -2.48
C ALA A 174 15.82 -8.58 -1.68
N VAL A 175 15.96 -8.93 -0.39
CA VAL A 175 14.83 -9.26 0.49
C VAL A 175 13.91 -8.05 0.69
N MET A 176 14.47 -6.85 0.81
CA MET A 176 13.68 -5.62 0.91
C MET A 176 12.88 -5.35 -0.37
N ALA A 177 13.50 -5.51 -1.54
CA ALA A 177 12.82 -5.35 -2.82
C ALA A 177 11.69 -6.38 -3.02
N GLU A 178 11.93 -7.65 -2.66
CA GLU A 178 10.90 -8.69 -2.68
C GLU A 178 9.74 -8.37 -1.74
N ALA A 179 10.00 -7.77 -0.58
CA ALA A 179 8.95 -7.34 0.34
C ALA A 179 8.11 -6.20 -0.22
N TYR A 180 8.71 -5.24 -0.92
CA TYR A 180 7.96 -4.19 -1.62
C TYR A 180 7.10 -4.75 -2.74
N ASP A 181 7.65 -5.66 -3.56
CA ASP A 181 6.90 -6.33 -4.61
C ASP A 181 5.67 -7.06 -4.05
N PHE A 182 5.85 -7.79 -2.95
CA PHE A 182 4.76 -8.45 -2.25
C PHE A 182 3.71 -7.46 -1.74
N LEU A 183 4.13 -6.39 -1.04
CA LEU A 183 3.20 -5.41 -0.48
C LEU A 183 2.43 -4.67 -1.58
N TRP A 184 3.07 -4.39 -2.73
CA TRP A 184 2.39 -3.86 -3.89
C TRP A 184 1.25 -4.78 -4.37
N HIS A 185 1.52 -6.08 -4.47
CA HIS A 185 0.50 -7.05 -4.86
C HIS A 185 -0.60 -7.23 -3.81
N LEU A 186 -0.27 -7.07 -2.54
CA LEU A 186 -1.22 -7.19 -1.44
C LEU A 186 -2.15 -5.96 -1.33
N GLU A 187 -1.61 -4.75 -1.43
CA GLU A 187 -2.32 -3.53 -1.06
C GLU A 187 -2.87 -2.74 -2.27
N VAL A 188 -2.15 -2.72 -3.38
CA VAL A 188 -2.44 -1.80 -4.50
C VAL A 188 -2.97 -2.53 -5.72
N SER A 189 -2.35 -3.65 -6.10
CA SER A 189 -2.81 -4.42 -7.26
C SER A 189 -3.95 -5.36 -6.90
N THR A 190 -4.48 -6.04 -7.92
CA THR A 190 -5.51 -7.09 -7.73
C THR A 190 -4.91 -8.43 -7.30
N GLY A 191 -3.76 -8.42 -6.61
CA GLY A 191 -3.02 -9.62 -6.26
C GLY A 191 -2.17 -10.17 -7.41
N TYR A 192 -1.79 -11.45 -7.33
CA TYR A 192 -1.02 -12.10 -8.38
C TYR A 192 -1.93 -12.54 -9.54
N SER A 193 -1.56 -12.17 -10.75
CA SER A 193 -2.30 -12.49 -11.97
C SER A 193 -1.52 -13.49 -12.84
N PRO A 194 -2.19 -14.29 -13.68
CA PRO A 194 -3.64 -14.33 -13.88
C PRO A 194 -4.39 -15.04 -12.75
N ALA A 195 -5.63 -14.62 -12.50
CA ALA A 195 -6.51 -15.21 -11.49
C ALA A 195 -7.96 -15.26 -11.99
N GLU A 196 -8.74 -16.20 -11.47
CA GLU A 196 -10.15 -16.41 -11.81
C GLU A 196 -11.02 -16.30 -10.57
N PRO A 197 -12.26 -15.77 -10.69
CA PRO A 197 -13.18 -15.72 -9.57
C PRO A 197 -13.47 -17.13 -9.01
N VAL A 198 -13.53 -17.22 -7.68
CA VAL A 198 -13.97 -18.44 -6.99
C VAL A 198 -15.50 -18.49 -7.01
N GLU A 199 -16.07 -19.58 -7.55
CA GLU A 199 -17.52 -19.74 -7.69
C GLU A 199 -18.26 -19.56 -6.37
N GLY A 200 -19.30 -18.73 -6.37
CA GLY A 200 -20.11 -18.42 -5.20
C GLY A 200 -19.42 -17.60 -4.11
N LYS A 201 -18.26 -17.00 -4.40
CA LYS A 201 -17.54 -16.13 -3.48
C LYS A 201 -17.36 -14.74 -4.10
N VAL A 202 -17.66 -13.69 -3.32
CA VAL A 202 -17.51 -12.32 -3.77
C VAL A 202 -16.14 -11.77 -3.35
N ASN A 203 -15.44 -11.14 -4.28
CA ASN A 203 -14.09 -10.61 -4.10
C ASN A 203 -13.05 -11.66 -3.66
N LEU A 204 -13.22 -12.90 -4.10
CA LEU A 204 -12.23 -13.96 -3.88
C LEU A 204 -11.86 -14.58 -5.22
N PHE A 205 -10.56 -14.67 -5.48
CA PHE A 205 -10.00 -15.13 -6.74
C PHE A 205 -9.01 -16.27 -6.48
N ARG A 206 -8.97 -17.23 -7.37
CA ARG A 206 -7.95 -18.28 -7.40
C ARG A 206 -6.91 -17.94 -8.45
N THR A 207 -5.65 -17.96 -8.09
CA THR A 207 -4.55 -17.85 -9.05
C THR A 207 -4.52 -19.08 -9.97
N VAL A 208 -4.19 -18.87 -11.25
CA VAL A 208 -4.17 -19.93 -12.26
C VAL A 208 -2.80 -19.99 -12.94
N GLU A 209 -2.62 -20.95 -13.85
CA GLU A 209 -1.37 -21.13 -14.61
C GLU A 209 -0.91 -19.81 -15.25
N GLY A 210 0.39 -19.48 -15.05
CA GLY A 210 0.99 -18.20 -15.45
C GLY A 210 1.10 -17.18 -14.34
N ALA A 211 0.39 -17.31 -13.21
CA ALA A 211 0.61 -16.50 -12.02
C ALA A 211 1.94 -16.88 -11.36
N ARG A 212 2.53 -15.93 -10.60
CA ARG A 212 3.77 -16.16 -9.83
C ARG A 212 3.63 -17.34 -8.86
N PHE A 213 2.48 -17.46 -8.21
CA PHE A 213 2.15 -18.55 -7.30
C PHE A 213 0.77 -19.12 -7.67
N THR A 214 0.69 -20.43 -7.89
CA THR A 214 -0.57 -21.14 -8.07
C THR A 214 -0.90 -22.03 -6.88
N ARG A 215 0.09 -22.33 -6.03
CA ARG A 215 -0.05 -23.16 -4.85
C ARG A 215 0.19 -22.31 -3.59
N TYR A 216 -0.67 -22.51 -2.62
CA TYR A 216 -0.55 -21.83 -1.32
C TYR A 216 0.75 -22.21 -0.58
N SER A 217 1.16 -23.49 -0.64
CA SER A 217 2.42 -23.95 -0.03
C SER A 217 3.66 -23.27 -0.61
N ASP A 218 3.69 -22.99 -1.92
CA ASP A 218 4.79 -22.28 -2.57
C ASP A 218 4.81 -20.81 -2.14
N PHE A 219 3.63 -20.19 -2.06
CA PHE A 219 3.46 -18.82 -1.56
C PHE A 219 3.90 -18.69 -0.10
N VAL A 220 3.51 -19.61 0.80
CA VAL A 220 3.97 -19.61 2.19
C VAL A 220 5.49 -19.78 2.28
N SER A 221 6.08 -20.63 1.44
CA SER A 221 7.54 -20.81 1.37
C SER A 221 8.24 -19.51 0.97
N TYR A 222 7.69 -18.79 0.01
CA TYR A 222 8.15 -17.45 -0.38
C TYR A 222 8.04 -16.45 0.78
N LEU A 223 6.88 -16.36 1.44
CA LEU A 223 6.72 -15.45 2.58
C LEU A 223 7.74 -15.70 3.68
N ASN A 224 8.00 -16.97 4.03
CA ASN A 224 9.03 -17.34 5.01
C ASN A 224 10.47 -17.05 4.55
N ALA A 225 10.70 -16.92 3.24
CA ALA A 225 11.99 -16.49 2.71
C ALA A 225 12.19 -14.98 2.76
N VAL A 226 11.11 -14.18 2.77
CA VAL A 226 11.14 -12.71 2.75
C VAL A 226 10.91 -12.11 4.14
N PHE A 227 9.94 -12.61 4.88
CA PHE A 227 9.48 -12.02 6.15
C PHE A 227 9.88 -12.87 7.36
N THR A 228 9.86 -12.26 8.56
CA THR A 228 9.93 -13.02 9.80
C THR A 228 8.73 -13.97 9.93
N PRO A 229 8.84 -15.07 10.69
CA PRO A 229 7.76 -16.05 10.80
C PRO A 229 6.40 -15.44 11.21
N GLU A 230 6.42 -14.48 12.13
CA GLU A 230 5.22 -13.81 12.62
C GLU A 230 4.54 -13.01 11.50
N LEU A 231 5.32 -12.26 10.74
CA LEU A 231 4.81 -11.42 9.64
C LEU A 231 4.39 -12.28 8.45
N ALA A 232 5.16 -13.32 8.12
CA ALA A 232 4.81 -14.29 7.09
C ALA A 232 3.47 -14.99 7.40
N GLN A 233 3.24 -15.39 8.66
CA GLN A 233 1.97 -15.98 9.07
C GLN A 233 0.79 -15.01 8.95
N THR A 234 1.00 -13.76 9.31
CA THR A 234 -0.03 -12.70 9.17
C THR A 234 -0.45 -12.54 7.72
N TYR A 235 0.50 -12.50 6.81
CA TYR A 235 0.21 -12.34 5.38
C TYR A 235 -0.36 -13.62 4.74
N ALA A 236 0.10 -14.79 5.16
CA ALA A 236 -0.36 -16.07 4.61
C ALA A 236 -1.85 -16.32 4.85
N SER A 237 -2.40 -15.83 5.96
CA SER A 237 -3.79 -16.05 6.38
C SER A 237 -4.56 -14.75 6.58
N GLY A 238 -4.26 -13.74 5.79
CA GLY A 238 -4.85 -12.41 5.91
C GLY A 238 -6.30 -12.32 5.42
N ALA A 239 -6.69 -13.12 4.44
CA ALA A 239 -8.04 -13.07 3.88
C ALA A 239 -9.09 -13.58 4.85
N TYR A 240 -10.19 -12.86 4.95
CA TYR A 240 -11.33 -13.22 5.78
C TYR A 240 -12.65 -12.81 5.11
N PHE A 241 -13.74 -13.52 5.47
CA PHE A 241 -15.08 -13.16 5.04
C PHE A 241 -15.66 -12.08 5.95
N ASN A 242 -16.13 -10.99 5.37
CA ASN A 242 -16.83 -9.92 6.07
C ASN A 242 -18.35 -10.13 5.97
N GLU A 243 -18.99 -10.52 7.07
CA GLU A 243 -20.42 -10.82 7.11
C GLU A 243 -21.32 -9.58 6.89
N GLU A 244 -20.84 -8.36 7.27
CA GLU A 244 -21.60 -7.11 7.08
C GLU A 244 -21.70 -6.73 5.62
N TRP A 245 -20.66 -7.03 4.84
CA TRP A 245 -20.56 -6.64 3.45
C TRP A 245 -20.72 -7.80 2.47
N ASP A 246 -20.86 -9.01 2.97
CA ASP A 246 -21.04 -10.24 2.19
C ASP A 246 -19.93 -10.47 1.14
N PHE A 247 -18.66 -10.15 1.49
CA PHE A 247 -17.50 -10.40 0.63
C PHE A 247 -16.18 -10.62 1.37
N TYR A 248 -15.17 -11.12 0.66
CA TYR A 248 -13.85 -11.40 1.21
C TYR A 248 -12.94 -10.16 1.16
N LEU A 249 -12.10 -10.00 2.18
CA LEU A 249 -11.13 -8.92 2.37
C LEU A 249 -9.81 -9.48 2.91
N GLY A 250 -8.76 -8.67 2.85
CA GLY A 250 -7.54 -8.80 3.67
C GLY A 250 -6.39 -9.58 3.05
N GLY A 251 -6.45 -10.00 1.80
CA GLY A 251 -5.28 -10.52 1.08
C GLY A 251 -5.37 -11.99 0.67
N TYR A 252 -4.62 -12.89 1.32
CA TYR A 252 -4.41 -14.26 0.86
C TYR A 252 -4.94 -15.30 1.83
N MET A 253 -5.30 -16.48 1.30
CA MET A 253 -5.69 -17.66 2.09
C MET A 253 -5.46 -18.95 1.31
N GLU A 254 -5.46 -20.08 2.04
CA GLU A 254 -5.46 -21.40 1.45
C GLU A 254 -6.84 -21.74 0.87
N GLY A 255 -6.85 -22.16 -0.39
CA GLY A 255 -8.03 -22.70 -1.06
C GLY A 255 -8.00 -24.21 -1.17
N ASP A 256 -8.99 -24.76 -1.88
CA ASP A 256 -9.09 -26.19 -2.10
C ASP A 256 -7.87 -26.74 -2.86
N ASN A 257 -7.39 -27.92 -2.43
CA ASN A 257 -6.25 -28.62 -3.04
C ASN A 257 -4.96 -27.80 -3.12
N ASP A 258 -4.63 -27.05 -2.06
CA ASP A 258 -3.44 -26.21 -1.98
C ASP A 258 -3.43 -25.06 -3.01
N ALA A 259 -4.60 -24.63 -3.50
CA ALA A 259 -4.68 -23.47 -4.36
C ALA A 259 -4.42 -22.18 -3.58
N LEU A 260 -3.76 -21.22 -4.20
CA LEU A 260 -3.67 -19.87 -3.62
C LEU A 260 -4.93 -19.09 -3.98
N TRP A 261 -5.67 -18.67 -2.95
CA TRP A 261 -6.79 -17.74 -3.07
C TRP A 261 -6.38 -16.36 -2.56
N GLN A 262 -6.92 -15.34 -3.20
CA GLN A 262 -6.61 -13.94 -2.91
C GLN A 262 -7.82 -13.03 -3.07
N THR A 263 -7.82 -11.91 -2.35
CA THR A 263 -8.78 -10.82 -2.56
C THR A 263 -8.16 -9.76 -3.48
N ALA A 264 -8.99 -8.94 -4.12
CA ALA A 264 -8.49 -7.73 -4.76
C ALA A 264 -8.00 -6.75 -3.69
N GLY A 265 -6.89 -6.06 -3.96
CA GLY A 265 -6.44 -4.93 -3.18
C GLY A 265 -7.44 -3.77 -3.26
N ASP A 266 -7.52 -2.97 -2.24
CA ASP A 266 -8.47 -1.86 -2.11
C ASP A 266 -7.81 -0.49 -1.90
N ARG A 267 -6.48 -0.45 -1.81
CA ARG A 267 -5.73 0.77 -1.60
C ARG A 267 -5.44 1.46 -2.94
N GLY A 268 -5.88 2.70 -3.06
CA GLY A 268 -5.47 3.56 -4.16
C GLY A 268 -4.02 4.06 -3.99
N THR A 269 -3.43 4.55 -5.08
CA THR A 269 -2.14 5.26 -5.03
C THR A 269 -2.34 6.67 -4.52
N ASN A 270 -1.35 7.19 -3.79
CA ASN A 270 -1.37 8.57 -3.33
C ASN A 270 -0.85 9.50 -4.45
N ILE A 271 -1.71 10.37 -4.97
CA ILE A 271 -1.37 11.31 -6.06
C ILE A 271 -0.40 12.42 -5.62
N TYR A 272 -0.25 12.64 -4.31
CA TYR A 272 0.68 13.62 -3.74
C TYR A 272 2.08 13.03 -3.46
N TYR A 273 2.27 11.74 -3.71
CA TYR A 273 3.55 11.08 -3.53
C TYR A 273 4.58 11.54 -4.57
N ALA A 274 5.72 12.08 -4.09
CA ALA A 274 6.78 12.65 -4.92
C ALA A 274 8.05 11.79 -4.98
N GLY A 275 8.09 10.67 -4.28
CA GLY A 275 9.23 9.77 -4.23
C GLY A 275 9.59 9.31 -2.83
N THR A 276 10.60 8.45 -2.72
CA THR A 276 11.09 7.90 -1.46
C THR A 276 12.55 8.24 -1.24
N LEU A 277 12.87 8.62 -0.01
CA LEU A 277 14.24 8.71 0.50
C LEU A 277 14.41 7.78 1.70
N PHE A 278 15.66 7.58 2.13
CA PHE A 278 15.97 6.75 3.28
C PHE A 278 16.96 7.48 4.20
N THR A 279 16.85 7.22 5.51
CA THR A 279 17.93 7.55 6.43
C THR A 279 19.03 6.50 6.34
N GLU A 280 20.23 6.81 6.83
CA GLU A 280 21.31 5.83 6.89
C GLU A 280 20.91 4.60 7.73
N PRO A 281 21.14 3.37 7.22
CA PRO A 281 20.90 2.16 7.97
C PRO A 281 21.82 2.04 9.20
N GLU A 282 21.22 1.70 10.34
CA GLU A 282 21.91 1.50 11.61
C GLU A 282 21.83 0.05 12.05
N THR A 283 22.99 -0.55 12.34
CA THR A 283 23.06 -1.91 12.93
C THR A 283 22.76 -1.84 14.42
N GLN A 284 21.76 -2.59 14.84
CA GLN A 284 21.33 -2.71 16.22
C GLN A 284 22.16 -3.75 17.00
N PRO A 285 22.15 -3.73 18.36
CA PRO A 285 22.89 -4.70 19.16
C PRO A 285 22.52 -6.18 18.92
N ASP A 286 21.32 -6.47 18.45
CA ASP A 286 20.85 -7.81 18.09
C ASP A 286 21.24 -8.22 16.66
N GLY A 287 22.00 -7.39 15.96
CA GLY A 287 22.41 -7.59 14.58
C GLY A 287 21.36 -7.20 13.56
N SER A 288 20.17 -6.79 13.95
CA SER A 288 19.18 -6.23 13.01
C SER A 288 19.65 -4.90 12.46
N VAL A 289 19.13 -4.54 11.30
CA VAL A 289 19.37 -3.23 10.66
C VAL A 289 18.05 -2.46 10.66
N THR A 290 18.12 -1.21 11.13
CA THR A 290 16.95 -0.31 11.15
C THR A 290 17.27 1.01 10.47
N PHE A 291 16.28 1.56 9.79
CA PHE A 291 16.32 2.90 9.19
C PHE A 291 14.90 3.39 8.94
N ARG A 292 14.76 4.65 8.58
CA ARG A 292 13.47 5.20 8.17
C ARG A 292 13.40 5.29 6.67
N GLN A 293 12.30 4.83 6.12
CA GLN A 293 11.81 5.16 4.80
C GLN A 293 11.00 6.46 4.91
N LEU A 294 11.22 7.38 3.99
CA LEU A 294 10.66 8.72 3.98
C LEU A 294 9.83 8.90 2.72
N SER A 295 8.52 8.83 2.85
CA SER A 295 7.58 9.10 1.75
C SER A 295 7.43 10.60 1.58
N LEU A 296 7.95 11.15 0.48
CA LEU A 296 7.86 12.56 0.18
C LEU A 296 6.46 12.91 -0.31
N GLN A 297 5.87 13.93 0.30
CA GLN A 297 4.50 14.37 0.02
C GLN A 297 4.47 15.80 -0.49
N LEU A 298 3.72 16.02 -1.56
CA LEU A 298 3.34 17.35 -2.03
C LEU A 298 2.14 17.84 -1.23
N ASP A 299 1.99 19.14 -1.06
CA ASP A 299 0.72 19.68 -0.63
C ASP A 299 -0.25 19.88 -1.80
N GLU A 300 -1.53 20.05 -1.48
CA GLU A 300 -2.57 20.20 -2.47
C GLU A 300 -2.39 21.46 -3.34
N GLU A 301 -1.89 22.56 -2.75
CA GLU A 301 -1.67 23.83 -3.44
C GLU A 301 -0.55 23.70 -4.48
N THR A 302 0.58 23.10 -4.09
CA THR A 302 1.71 22.83 -4.99
C THR A 302 1.29 21.91 -6.13
N PHE A 303 0.59 20.83 -5.83
CA PHE A 303 0.12 19.87 -6.83
C PHE A 303 -0.89 20.51 -7.80
N ALA A 304 -1.89 21.23 -7.30
CA ALA A 304 -2.92 21.88 -8.12
C ALA A 304 -2.37 23.03 -8.98
N GLY A 305 -1.31 23.71 -8.49
CA GLY A 305 -0.66 24.82 -9.21
C GLY A 305 0.41 24.38 -10.21
N TRP A 306 0.78 23.10 -10.23
CA TRP A 306 1.88 22.61 -11.06
C TRP A 306 1.54 22.64 -12.56
N GLY A 307 2.28 23.45 -13.29
CA GLY A 307 2.14 23.59 -14.76
C GLY A 307 3.08 22.68 -15.58
N GLY A 308 3.86 21.81 -14.93
CA GLY A 308 4.79 20.87 -15.57
C GLY A 308 6.18 21.41 -15.88
N GLU A 309 6.46 22.70 -15.64
CA GLU A 309 7.76 23.33 -15.94
C GLU A 309 8.57 23.63 -14.66
N ASP A 310 7.90 23.91 -13.53
CA ASP A 310 8.58 24.24 -12.27
C ASP A 310 8.90 22.97 -11.48
N PRO A 311 10.00 22.95 -10.69
CA PRO A 311 10.31 21.83 -9.81
C PRO A 311 9.21 21.60 -8.76
N LEU A 312 8.88 20.32 -8.54
CA LEU A 312 8.01 19.91 -7.44
C LEU A 312 8.83 19.91 -6.13
N VAL A 313 8.41 20.71 -5.16
CA VAL A 313 9.05 20.77 -3.86
C VAL A 313 8.18 20.06 -2.83
N PRO A 314 8.65 18.94 -2.24
CA PRO A 314 7.88 18.24 -1.21
C PRO A 314 7.63 19.15 0.01
N ALA A 315 6.39 19.16 0.48
CA ALA A 315 5.98 19.90 1.66
C ALA A 315 6.46 19.23 2.95
N PHE A 316 6.49 17.90 2.98
CA PHE A 316 6.97 17.10 4.11
C PHE A 316 7.37 15.70 3.67
N ALA A 317 7.99 14.95 4.58
CA ALA A 317 8.21 13.52 4.45
C ALA A 317 7.50 12.80 5.59
N GLU A 318 6.75 11.74 5.25
CA GLU A 318 6.17 10.83 6.22
C GLU A 318 7.13 9.66 6.46
N PRO A 319 7.70 9.52 7.67
CA PRO A 319 8.63 8.46 7.97
C PRO A 319 7.89 7.17 8.33
N SER A 320 8.39 6.04 7.85
CA SER A 320 8.03 4.72 8.34
C SER A 320 9.29 3.94 8.72
N LEU A 321 9.20 3.11 9.76
CA LEU A 321 10.32 2.31 10.23
C LEU A 321 10.48 1.06 9.36
N VAL A 322 11.71 0.84 8.89
CA VAL A 322 12.12 -0.41 8.26
C VAL A 322 13.04 -1.16 9.23
N ARG A 323 12.78 -2.47 9.40
CA ARG A 323 13.64 -3.35 10.18
C ARG A 323 13.90 -4.64 9.43
N LEU A 324 15.19 -4.94 9.23
CA LEU A 324 15.69 -6.19 8.67
C LEU A 324 16.39 -6.99 9.77
N VAL A 325 16.11 -8.28 9.86
CA VAL A 325 16.66 -9.18 10.90
C VAL A 325 17.48 -10.26 10.24
N PRO A 326 18.74 -10.48 10.67
CA PRO A 326 19.55 -11.60 10.19
C PRO A 326 19.05 -12.91 10.78
N THR A 327 19.04 -13.95 9.97
CA THR A 327 18.72 -15.33 10.37
C THR A 327 19.80 -16.28 9.86
N GLU A 328 19.76 -17.55 10.26
CA GLU A 328 20.67 -18.57 9.73
C GLU A 328 20.56 -18.76 8.22
N ASN A 329 19.40 -18.43 7.65
CA ASN A 329 19.09 -18.53 6.22
C ASN A 329 19.06 -17.17 5.49
N GLY A 330 19.77 -16.18 6.03
CA GLY A 330 19.87 -14.83 5.47
C GLY A 330 18.90 -13.83 6.12
N TRP A 331 18.72 -12.69 5.49
CA TRP A 331 17.89 -11.59 6.00
C TRP A 331 16.39 -11.86 5.88
N ARG A 332 15.62 -11.27 6.80
CA ARG A 332 14.16 -11.24 6.79
C ARG A 332 13.66 -9.84 7.13
N VAL A 333 12.58 -9.44 6.49
CA VAL A 333 11.86 -8.20 6.83
C VAL A 333 11.00 -8.45 8.07
N ALA A 334 11.26 -7.69 9.12
CA ALA A 334 10.46 -7.71 10.35
C ALA A 334 9.47 -6.53 10.42
N GLN A 335 9.76 -5.44 9.70
CA GLN A 335 8.89 -4.28 9.60
C GLN A 335 9.16 -3.54 8.29
N LEU A 336 8.10 -3.28 7.54
CA LEU A 336 8.10 -2.51 6.31
C LEU A 336 6.65 -2.12 5.99
N SER A 337 6.45 -0.96 5.40
CA SER A 337 5.18 -0.54 4.79
C SER A 337 5.46 0.07 3.42
N LEU A 338 4.43 0.14 2.57
CA LEU A 338 4.55 0.91 1.35
C LEU A 338 4.70 2.40 1.65
N PRO A 339 5.45 3.16 0.83
CA PRO A 339 5.80 4.56 1.11
C PRO A 339 4.67 5.57 0.81
N TYR A 340 3.43 5.14 0.66
CA TYR A 340 2.32 6.06 0.31
C TYR A 340 0.97 5.59 0.86
#